data_1530c863fd72b59833cc452b1092af2d
#
_entry.id   1530c863fd72b59833cc452b1092af2d
#
_cell.length_a   1.000
_cell.length_b   1.000
_cell.length_c   1.000
_cell.angle_alpha   90.00
_cell.angle_beta   90.00
_cell.angle_gamma   90.00
#
_symmetry.space_group_name_H-M   'P 1'
#
loop_
_entity.id
_entity.type
_entity.pdbx_description
1 polymer ?
#
loop_
_entity_poly.entity_id
_entity_poly.type
_entity_poly.pdbx_seq_one_letter_code
_entity_poly.pdbx_strand_id
1 'polypeptide(L)'
;MVALTPQIALRQGVGDKLAGGTARGAAAFGHPEISMTVKGQAIPAYDPRGLKGMGIAYATSNRGACHLRAYTPAAELGVMPFGSLKVDPLEWKGKGKLTRIFQDVHAVSDSLDLCKFSAFAEGMQEYTEQFNGVTGLGYSVEELMKCGERIYNLERHYNNLAGFREGSDYLPKRFTHEASTMPGSEGHVCELDLMLEEYYTDRGWVNGVVPEAKLKELEII
;
A
#
# COMPACT_ATOMS: atom_id res chain seq x y z
N MET A 1 -23.88 11.91 -12.59
CA MET A 1 -23.48 11.52 -11.23
C MET A 1 -24.43 12.04 -10.16
N VAL A 2 -24.75 13.33 -10.09
CA VAL A 2 -25.63 13.91 -9.04
C VAL A 2 -26.98 13.16 -8.91
N ALA A 3 -27.63 12.83 -10.04
CA ALA A 3 -28.90 12.10 -10.04
C ALA A 3 -28.81 10.64 -9.51
N LEU A 4 -27.62 10.04 -9.50
CA LEU A 4 -27.42 8.68 -8.96
C LEU A 4 -27.22 8.67 -7.44
N THR A 5 -26.78 9.78 -6.85
CA THR A 5 -26.49 9.83 -5.41
C THR A 5 -27.68 9.43 -4.55
N PRO A 6 -28.91 10.00 -4.73
CA PRO A 6 -30.05 9.57 -3.94
C PRO A 6 -30.48 8.14 -4.26
N GLN A 7 -30.34 7.67 -5.50
CA GLN A 7 -30.65 6.28 -5.85
C GLN A 7 -29.73 5.30 -5.14
N ILE A 8 -28.43 5.62 -5.04
CA ILE A 8 -27.43 4.80 -4.30
C ILE A 8 -27.75 4.79 -2.81
N ALA A 9 -27.97 5.98 -2.23
CA ALA A 9 -28.28 6.11 -0.80
C ALA A 9 -29.54 5.37 -0.39
N LEU A 10 -30.58 5.43 -1.23
CA LEU A 10 -31.89 4.80 -1.01
C LEU A 10 -31.98 3.37 -1.58
N ARG A 11 -30.91 2.85 -2.20
CA ARG A 11 -30.84 1.53 -2.83
C ARG A 11 -31.97 1.29 -3.85
N GLN A 12 -32.22 2.27 -4.72
CA GLN A 12 -33.31 2.23 -5.70
C GLN A 12 -32.78 1.99 -7.13
N GLY A 13 -33.42 1.07 -7.86
CA GLY A 13 -33.08 0.79 -9.25
C GLY A 13 -31.60 0.42 -9.44
N VAL A 14 -30.91 1.09 -10.37
CA VAL A 14 -29.46 0.90 -10.62
C VAL A 14 -28.62 1.27 -9.40
N GLY A 15 -29.11 2.18 -8.56
CA GLY A 15 -28.42 2.59 -7.33
C GLY A 15 -28.22 1.45 -6.34
N ASP A 16 -29.10 0.47 -6.30
CA ASP A 16 -28.92 -0.70 -5.42
C ASP A 16 -27.70 -1.54 -5.81
N LYS A 17 -27.46 -1.76 -7.11
CA LYS A 17 -26.27 -2.44 -7.60
C LYS A 17 -24.97 -1.66 -7.28
N LEU A 18 -25.02 -0.34 -7.39
CA LEU A 18 -23.87 0.53 -7.15
C LEU A 18 -23.56 0.71 -5.66
N ALA A 19 -24.57 0.59 -4.78
CA ALA A 19 -24.42 0.75 -3.35
C ALA A 19 -23.50 -0.31 -2.69
N GLY A 20 -23.25 -1.41 -3.39
CA GLY A 20 -22.31 -2.46 -2.95
C GLY A 20 -20.83 -2.11 -3.13
N GLY A 21 -20.51 -0.96 -3.74
CA GLY A 21 -19.15 -0.55 -4.09
C GLY A 21 -18.66 -1.16 -5.41
N THR A 22 -17.44 -0.79 -5.80
CA THR A 22 -16.89 -1.05 -7.14
C THR A 22 -16.85 -2.53 -7.50
N ALA A 23 -16.31 -3.39 -6.62
CA ALA A 23 -16.17 -4.83 -6.91
C ALA A 23 -17.52 -5.54 -7.06
N ARG A 24 -18.43 -5.32 -6.10
CA ARG A 24 -19.77 -5.94 -6.12
C ARG A 24 -20.63 -5.34 -7.26
N GLY A 25 -20.50 -4.05 -7.50
CA GLY A 25 -21.20 -3.38 -8.59
C GLY A 25 -20.79 -3.96 -9.95
N ALA A 26 -19.49 -4.06 -10.22
CA ALA A 26 -18.97 -4.66 -11.45
C ALA A 26 -19.49 -6.11 -11.63
N ALA A 27 -19.44 -6.92 -10.60
CA ALA A 27 -19.98 -8.28 -10.62
C ALA A 27 -21.51 -8.31 -10.87
N ALA A 28 -22.27 -7.38 -10.27
CA ALA A 28 -23.72 -7.29 -10.47
C ALA A 28 -24.11 -6.87 -11.89
N PHE A 29 -23.18 -6.23 -12.65
CA PHE A 29 -23.33 -5.94 -14.07
C PHE A 29 -22.77 -7.03 -14.99
N GLY A 30 -22.22 -8.13 -14.44
CA GLY A 30 -21.64 -9.23 -15.22
C GLY A 30 -20.21 -8.98 -15.73
N HIS A 31 -19.53 -7.94 -15.24
CA HIS A 31 -18.21 -7.52 -15.70
C HIS A 31 -17.25 -7.31 -14.51
N PRO A 32 -16.95 -8.36 -13.70
CA PRO A 32 -16.06 -8.23 -12.56
C PRO A 32 -14.64 -7.74 -12.92
N GLU A 33 -14.20 -8.01 -14.16
CA GLU A 33 -12.89 -7.63 -14.68
C GLU A 33 -12.68 -6.11 -14.82
N ILE A 34 -13.75 -5.31 -14.89
CA ILE A 34 -13.63 -3.86 -14.95
C ILE A 34 -13.38 -3.22 -13.58
N SER A 35 -13.49 -3.99 -12.51
CA SER A 35 -13.25 -3.50 -11.15
C SER A 35 -11.76 -3.34 -10.89
N MET A 36 -11.32 -2.11 -10.70
CA MET A 36 -9.95 -1.79 -10.29
C MET A 36 -9.87 -1.80 -8.76
N THR A 37 -9.82 -3.01 -8.19
CA THR A 37 -9.80 -3.23 -6.73
C THR A 37 -8.73 -4.23 -6.33
N VAL A 38 -8.17 -4.05 -5.13
CA VAL A 38 -7.30 -5.03 -4.47
C VAL A 38 -7.90 -5.35 -3.11
N LYS A 39 -8.08 -6.64 -2.80
CA LYS A 39 -8.73 -7.10 -1.55
C LYS A 39 -10.06 -6.38 -1.29
N GLY A 40 -10.83 -6.10 -2.35
CA GLY A 40 -12.15 -5.46 -2.29
C GLY A 40 -12.14 -3.93 -2.18
N GLN A 41 -11.00 -3.29 -1.98
CA GLN A 41 -10.87 -1.83 -1.94
C GLN A 41 -10.50 -1.27 -3.31
N ALA A 42 -11.22 -0.21 -3.74
CA ALA A 42 -10.94 0.47 -5.00
C ALA A 42 -9.57 1.18 -4.95
N ILE A 43 -8.82 1.07 -6.04
CA ILE A 43 -7.52 1.72 -6.21
C ILE A 43 -7.70 3.24 -6.28
N PRO A 44 -6.92 4.03 -5.52
CA PRO A 44 -6.82 5.47 -5.70
C PRO A 44 -6.28 5.87 -7.08
N ALA A 45 -6.37 7.15 -7.43
CA ALA A 45 -6.08 7.66 -8.76
C ALA A 45 -4.57 7.75 -9.12
N TYR A 46 -3.77 6.81 -8.66
CA TYR A 46 -2.36 6.64 -9.08
C TYR A 46 -2.25 5.35 -9.89
N ASP A 47 -1.97 5.48 -11.19
CA ASP A 47 -1.86 4.32 -12.07
C ASP A 47 -0.56 3.54 -11.78
N PRO A 48 -0.65 2.24 -11.43
CA PRO A 48 0.50 1.38 -11.15
C PRO A 48 1.51 1.25 -12.30
N ARG A 49 1.10 1.54 -13.54
CA ARG A 49 1.97 1.48 -14.72
C ARG A 49 2.87 2.70 -14.84
N GLY A 50 2.44 3.83 -14.24
CA GLY A 50 3.18 5.09 -14.19
C GLY A 50 3.91 5.34 -12.87
N LEU A 51 3.51 4.64 -11.79
CA LEU A 51 4.09 4.70 -10.46
C LEU A 51 4.19 3.28 -9.91
N LYS A 52 5.24 2.55 -10.27
CA LYS A 52 5.38 1.11 -9.97
C LYS A 52 5.48 0.83 -8.48
N GLY A 53 6.06 1.74 -7.70
CA GLY A 53 6.06 1.64 -6.24
C GLY A 53 4.64 1.68 -5.66
N MET A 54 3.74 2.46 -6.23
CA MET A 54 2.33 2.42 -5.84
C MET A 54 1.68 1.10 -6.21
N GLY A 55 2.06 0.49 -7.32
CA GLY A 55 1.56 -0.82 -7.72
C GLY A 55 1.80 -1.88 -6.65
N ILE A 56 3.05 -2.04 -6.22
CA ILE A 56 3.38 -3.00 -5.16
C ILE A 56 2.82 -2.57 -3.79
N ALA A 57 2.74 -1.27 -3.51
CA ALA A 57 2.11 -0.78 -2.29
C ALA A 57 0.63 -1.17 -2.21
N TYR A 58 -0.13 -1.06 -3.30
CA TYR A 58 -1.53 -1.52 -3.35
C TYR A 58 -1.66 -3.02 -3.16
N ALA A 59 -0.82 -3.80 -3.86
CA ALA A 59 -0.87 -5.25 -3.80
C ALA A 59 -0.59 -5.78 -2.39
N THR A 60 0.43 -5.23 -1.72
CA THR A 60 0.93 -5.72 -0.42
C THR A 60 0.30 -5.05 0.80
N SER A 61 -0.52 -3.99 0.60
CA SER A 61 -1.19 -3.31 1.70
C SER A 61 -2.05 -4.28 2.54
N ASN A 62 -1.94 -4.16 3.86
CA ASN A 62 -2.66 -5.01 4.81
C ASN A 62 -4.17 -4.74 4.86
N ARG A 63 -4.65 -3.64 4.26
CA ARG A 63 -6.08 -3.28 4.23
C ARG A 63 -6.69 -3.14 2.83
N GLY A 64 -6.00 -3.65 1.80
CA GLY A 64 -6.42 -3.51 0.41
C GLY A 64 -5.77 -2.32 -0.29
N ALA A 65 -6.20 -1.96 -1.50
CA ALA A 65 -5.61 -0.90 -2.30
C ALA A 65 -5.61 0.44 -1.55
N CYS A 66 -4.51 0.76 -0.89
CA CYS A 66 -4.39 1.95 -0.06
C CYS A 66 -3.07 2.69 -0.34
N HIS A 67 -3.16 3.96 -0.74
CA HIS A 67 -1.98 4.79 -0.95
C HIS A 67 -1.37 5.33 0.37
N LEU A 68 -2.12 5.30 1.47
CA LEU A 68 -1.66 5.86 2.74
C LEU A 68 -0.77 4.92 3.55
N ARG A 69 -0.77 3.62 3.22
CA ARG A 69 0.08 2.64 3.92
C ARG A 69 1.52 2.59 3.39
N ALA A 70 1.75 3.11 2.17
CA ALA A 70 3.07 3.35 1.59
C ALA A 70 2.93 4.40 0.49
N TYR A 71 3.14 5.67 0.80
CA TYR A 71 3.01 6.75 -0.16
C TYR A 71 4.31 6.92 -0.96
N THR A 72 4.60 5.97 -1.84
CA THR A 72 5.83 5.96 -2.67
C THR A 72 5.95 7.12 -3.67
N PRO A 73 4.86 7.83 -4.11
CA PRO A 73 5.00 9.01 -4.96
C PRO A 73 5.91 10.07 -4.36
N ALA A 74 6.07 10.11 -3.04
CA ALA A 74 7.05 10.95 -2.37
C ALA A 74 8.46 10.82 -2.95
N ALA A 75 8.95 9.60 -3.09
CA ALA A 75 10.27 9.30 -3.65
C ALA A 75 10.23 9.24 -5.18
N GLU A 76 9.16 8.72 -5.78
CA GLU A 76 9.03 8.55 -7.23
C GLU A 76 8.89 9.89 -7.97
N LEU A 77 8.25 10.87 -7.36
CA LEU A 77 8.09 12.22 -7.91
C LEU A 77 9.02 13.25 -7.24
N GLY A 78 9.69 12.88 -6.15
CA GLY A 78 10.61 13.76 -5.42
C GLY A 78 9.92 14.94 -4.73
N VAL A 79 8.74 14.71 -4.15
CA VAL A 79 7.88 15.79 -3.58
C VAL A 79 7.84 15.82 -2.05
N MET A 80 8.74 15.10 -1.36
CA MET A 80 8.78 15.06 0.12
C MET A 80 10.19 15.30 0.67
N PRO A 81 10.34 15.53 2.02
CA PRO A 81 11.63 15.72 2.69
C PRO A 81 12.60 14.55 2.53
N PHE A 82 12.13 13.37 2.15
CA PHE A 82 12.97 12.30 1.59
C PHE A 82 13.66 12.72 0.28
N GLY A 83 13.68 14.00 -0.03
CA GLY A 83 14.05 14.64 -1.28
C GLY A 83 15.46 14.37 -1.80
N SER A 84 16.30 13.70 -1.03
CA SER A 84 17.54 13.09 -1.55
C SER A 84 17.29 11.72 -2.21
N LEU A 85 16.12 11.10 -2.00
CA LEU A 85 15.74 9.80 -2.56
C LEU A 85 14.72 9.99 -3.70
N LYS A 86 15.22 10.37 -4.86
CA LYS A 86 14.44 10.34 -6.10
C LYS A 86 14.72 9.04 -6.83
N VAL A 87 13.67 8.25 -7.06
CA VAL A 87 13.75 7.01 -7.82
C VAL A 87 12.92 7.13 -9.11
N ASP A 88 13.35 6.43 -10.18
CA ASP A 88 12.58 6.41 -11.42
C ASP A 88 11.23 5.73 -11.20
N PRO A 89 10.08 6.39 -11.46
CA PRO A 89 8.76 5.80 -11.27
C PRO A 89 8.49 4.60 -12.18
N LEU A 90 9.18 4.48 -13.31
CA LEU A 90 8.98 3.43 -14.31
C LEU A 90 9.95 2.24 -14.16
N GLU A 91 10.98 2.36 -13.32
CA GLU A 91 11.87 1.24 -12.99
C GLU A 91 11.24 0.38 -11.89
N TRP A 92 11.19 -0.94 -12.08
CA TRP A 92 10.63 -1.86 -11.09
C TRP A 92 11.62 -2.22 -9.97
N LYS A 93 12.93 -2.25 -10.28
CA LYS A 93 13.99 -2.63 -9.33
C LYS A 93 14.05 -1.67 -8.15
N GLY A 94 14.20 -2.21 -6.96
CA GLY A 94 14.26 -1.46 -5.73
C GLY A 94 12.89 -1.03 -5.19
N LYS A 95 11.78 -1.27 -5.92
CA LYS A 95 10.44 -0.86 -5.47
C LYS A 95 9.93 -1.72 -4.31
N GLY A 96 10.32 -2.99 -4.25
CA GLY A 96 10.03 -3.86 -3.11
C GLY A 96 10.59 -3.30 -1.82
N LYS A 97 11.87 -3.00 -1.79
CA LYS A 97 12.56 -2.40 -0.63
C LYS A 97 12.01 -1.01 -0.30
N LEU A 98 11.80 -0.15 -1.31
CA LEU A 98 11.22 1.18 -1.12
C LEU A 98 9.87 1.09 -0.42
N THR A 99 8.98 0.23 -0.93
CA THR A 99 7.64 0.04 -0.37
C THR A 99 7.69 -0.45 1.07
N ARG A 100 8.57 -1.41 1.39
CA ARG A 100 8.76 -1.87 2.78
C ARG A 100 9.13 -0.71 3.70
N ILE A 101 10.12 0.10 3.34
CA ILE A 101 10.56 1.24 4.15
C ILE A 101 9.38 2.20 4.40
N PHE A 102 8.65 2.56 3.35
CA PHE A 102 7.49 3.45 3.49
C PHE A 102 6.37 2.85 4.34
N GLN A 103 6.14 1.54 4.26
CA GLN A 103 5.17 0.85 5.11
C GLN A 103 5.56 0.92 6.59
N ASP A 104 6.83 0.72 6.91
CA ASP A 104 7.32 0.77 8.30
C ASP A 104 7.25 2.21 8.85
N VAL A 105 7.68 3.22 8.07
CA VAL A 105 7.54 4.64 8.43
C VAL A 105 6.09 5.03 8.66
N HIS A 106 5.20 4.60 7.75
CA HIS A 106 3.78 4.93 7.86
C HIS A 106 3.08 4.18 9.01
N ALA A 107 3.54 2.98 9.36
CA ALA A 107 3.05 2.30 10.55
C ALA A 107 3.39 3.07 11.83
N VAL A 108 4.59 3.68 11.90
CA VAL A 108 4.96 4.58 12.98
C VAL A 108 4.06 5.81 13.01
N SER A 109 3.99 6.56 11.92
CA SER A 109 3.21 7.81 11.88
C SER A 109 1.72 7.59 12.15
N ASP A 110 1.15 6.46 11.70
CA ASP A 110 -0.23 6.08 12.01
C ASP A 110 -0.43 5.78 13.49
N SER A 111 0.56 5.16 14.14
CA SER A 111 0.51 4.86 15.58
C SER A 111 0.67 6.10 16.45
N LEU A 112 1.27 7.16 15.92
CA LEU A 112 1.38 8.48 16.55
C LEU A 112 0.16 9.37 16.26
N ASP A 113 -0.85 8.84 15.55
CA ASP A 113 -2.08 9.55 15.17
C ASP A 113 -1.83 10.79 14.29
N LEU A 114 -0.72 10.78 13.54
CA LEU A 114 -0.32 11.90 12.70
C LEU A 114 -1.04 11.90 11.35
N CYS A 115 -1.43 13.08 10.90
CA CYS A 115 -1.95 13.27 9.56
C CYS A 115 -0.89 12.92 8.51
N LYS A 116 -1.23 12.17 7.44
CA LYS A 116 -0.28 11.84 6.36
C LYS A 116 0.33 13.06 5.67
N PHE A 117 -0.34 14.18 5.69
CA PHE A 117 0.21 15.42 5.13
C PHE A 117 1.38 16.00 5.95
N SER A 118 1.55 15.61 7.23
CA SER A 118 2.74 16.00 8.01
C SER A 118 4.02 15.47 7.35
N ALA A 119 3.95 14.30 6.71
CA ALA A 119 5.06 13.69 5.99
C ALA A 119 5.61 14.52 4.80
N PHE A 120 4.95 15.61 4.40
CA PHE A 120 5.52 16.58 3.47
C PHE A 120 6.58 17.50 4.11
N ALA A 121 6.67 17.53 5.44
CA ALA A 121 7.61 18.35 6.19
C ALA A 121 8.40 17.56 7.25
N GLU A 122 7.95 16.37 7.62
CA GLU A 122 8.49 15.55 8.73
C GLU A 122 8.88 14.17 8.24
N GLY A 123 9.96 13.64 8.81
CA GLY A 123 10.45 12.28 8.59
C GLY A 123 10.62 11.54 9.91
N MET A 124 11.33 10.41 9.86
CA MET A 124 11.53 9.57 11.05
C MET A 124 12.30 10.27 12.18
N GLN A 125 13.17 11.22 11.84
CA GLN A 125 13.89 12.00 12.85
C GLN A 125 12.89 12.83 13.69
N GLU A 126 12.03 13.61 13.03
CA GLU A 126 11.04 14.46 13.70
C GLU A 126 10.00 13.61 14.46
N TYR A 127 9.56 12.49 13.89
CA TYR A 127 8.65 11.55 14.58
C TYR A 127 9.28 10.99 15.85
N THR A 128 10.58 10.65 15.81
CA THR A 128 11.29 10.14 16.97
C THR A 128 11.45 11.22 18.06
N GLU A 129 11.79 12.45 17.68
CA GLU A 129 11.90 13.57 18.59
C GLU A 129 10.56 13.90 19.27
N GLN A 130 9.46 13.93 18.50
CA GLN A 130 8.11 14.12 19.04
C GLN A 130 7.71 13.01 20.01
N PHE A 131 7.93 11.75 19.61
CA PHE A 131 7.66 10.58 20.45
C PHE A 131 8.42 10.66 21.79
N ASN A 132 9.73 10.92 21.72
CA ASN A 132 10.58 11.05 22.92
C ASN A 132 10.18 12.25 23.78
N GLY A 133 9.83 13.37 23.14
CA GLY A 133 9.39 14.56 23.85
C GLY A 133 8.10 14.37 24.66
N VAL A 134 7.19 13.52 24.15
CA VAL A 134 5.93 13.21 24.84
C VAL A 134 6.08 12.09 25.87
N THR A 135 6.85 11.04 25.53
CA THR A 135 6.92 9.83 26.38
C THR A 135 8.09 9.81 27.34
N GLY A 136 9.17 10.53 27.05
CA GLY A 136 10.41 10.49 27.81
C GLY A 136 11.23 9.20 27.65
N LEU A 137 10.90 8.32 26.68
CA LEU A 137 11.50 6.98 26.56
C LEU A 137 12.90 6.95 25.95
N GLY A 138 13.29 7.96 25.17
CA GLY A 138 14.64 8.07 24.60
C GLY A 138 14.94 7.10 23.48
N TYR A 139 13.97 6.77 22.63
CA TYR A 139 14.16 5.88 21.48
C TYR A 139 15.08 6.52 20.43
N SER A 140 15.90 5.67 19.79
CA SER A 140 16.57 6.02 18.54
C SER A 140 15.61 5.90 17.34
N VAL A 141 16.03 6.46 16.20
CA VAL A 141 15.29 6.31 14.93
C VAL A 141 15.14 4.85 14.54
N GLU A 142 16.21 4.06 14.74
CA GLU A 142 16.25 2.63 14.39
C GLU A 142 15.28 1.83 15.28
N GLU A 143 15.21 2.13 16.57
CA GLU A 143 14.26 1.48 17.47
C GLU A 143 12.82 1.80 17.12
N LEU A 144 12.53 3.06 16.77
CA LEU A 144 11.18 3.44 16.34
C LEU A 144 10.82 2.83 14.97
N MET A 145 11.78 2.74 14.03
CA MET A 145 11.61 2.02 12.77
C MET A 145 11.33 0.52 12.98
N LYS A 146 12.02 -0.11 13.96
CA LYS A 146 11.74 -1.52 14.33
C LYS A 146 10.32 -1.68 14.88
N CYS A 147 9.79 -0.70 15.59
CA CYS A 147 8.38 -0.70 15.98
C CYS A 147 7.46 -0.69 14.77
N GLY A 148 7.74 0.13 13.76
CA GLY A 148 6.98 0.16 12.50
C GLY A 148 7.01 -1.19 11.77
N GLU A 149 8.18 -1.81 11.68
CA GLU A 149 8.33 -3.15 11.11
C GLU A 149 7.50 -4.18 11.90
N ARG A 150 7.56 -4.15 13.23
CA ARG A 150 6.77 -5.04 14.11
C ARG A 150 5.28 -4.88 13.86
N ILE A 151 4.78 -3.65 13.82
CA ILE A 151 3.37 -3.34 13.58
C ILE A 151 2.91 -3.90 12.22
N TYR A 152 3.68 -3.65 11.15
CA TYR A 152 3.31 -4.10 9.82
C TYR A 152 3.31 -5.62 9.69
N ASN A 153 4.28 -6.30 10.32
CA ASN A 153 4.33 -7.77 10.38
C ASN A 153 3.20 -8.37 11.22
N LEU A 154 2.82 -7.74 12.33
CA LEU A 154 1.67 -8.16 13.16
C LEU A 154 0.36 -8.06 12.39
N GLU A 155 0.11 -6.94 11.71
CA GLU A 155 -1.06 -6.77 10.84
C GLU A 155 -1.10 -7.84 9.73
N ARG A 156 0.06 -8.11 9.12
CA ARG A 156 0.16 -9.15 8.08
C ARG A 156 -0.08 -10.53 8.64
N HIS A 157 0.47 -10.85 9.80
CA HIS A 157 0.24 -12.12 10.48
C HIS A 157 -1.25 -12.32 10.79
N TYR A 158 -1.93 -11.30 11.31
CA TYR A 158 -3.37 -11.33 11.51
C TYR A 158 -4.13 -11.65 10.21
N ASN A 159 -3.76 -10.99 9.12
CA ASN A 159 -4.36 -11.26 7.81
C ASN A 159 -4.06 -12.69 7.31
N ASN A 160 -2.86 -13.22 7.57
CA ASN A 160 -2.53 -14.61 7.24
C ASN A 160 -3.41 -15.60 8.02
N LEU A 161 -3.72 -15.32 9.29
CA LEU A 161 -4.65 -16.12 10.09
C LEU A 161 -6.09 -16.00 9.56
N ALA A 162 -6.48 -14.83 9.05
CA ALA A 162 -7.78 -14.58 8.45
C ALA A 162 -7.93 -15.17 7.02
N GLY A 163 -6.88 -15.81 6.48
CA GLY A 163 -6.92 -16.50 5.18
C GLY A 163 -6.29 -15.73 4.02
N PHE A 164 -5.81 -14.49 4.23
CA PHE A 164 -5.05 -13.76 3.21
C PHE A 164 -3.59 -14.24 3.21
N ARG A 165 -3.31 -15.26 2.40
CA ARG A 165 -2.01 -15.93 2.32
C ARG A 165 -1.42 -15.82 0.91
N GLU A 166 -0.74 -16.86 0.44
CA GLU A 166 -0.20 -16.94 -0.91
C GLU A 166 -1.25 -16.57 -1.97
N GLY A 167 -0.86 -15.74 -2.93
CA GLY A 167 -1.72 -15.25 -4.01
C GLY A 167 -2.70 -14.12 -3.60
N SER A 168 -2.68 -13.67 -2.33
CA SER A 168 -3.53 -12.56 -1.89
C SER A 168 -2.98 -11.17 -2.27
N ASP A 169 -1.72 -11.09 -2.65
CA ASP A 169 -1.08 -9.87 -3.11
C ASP A 169 -1.13 -9.82 -4.64
N TYR A 170 -2.10 -9.11 -5.18
CA TYR A 170 -2.37 -9.03 -6.62
C TYR A 170 -2.73 -7.60 -7.05
N LEU A 171 -2.66 -7.37 -8.34
CA LEU A 171 -3.27 -6.22 -9.01
C LEU A 171 -4.28 -6.69 -10.05
N PRO A 172 -5.28 -5.88 -10.40
CA PRO A 172 -6.12 -6.11 -11.58
C PRO A 172 -5.26 -6.34 -12.83
N LYS A 173 -5.62 -7.33 -13.65
CA LYS A 173 -4.87 -7.71 -14.86
C LYS A 173 -4.59 -6.56 -15.82
N ARG A 174 -5.46 -5.56 -15.85
CA ARG A 174 -5.24 -4.34 -16.62
C ARG A 174 -3.89 -3.72 -16.36
N PHE A 175 -3.45 -3.64 -15.12
CA PHE A 175 -2.19 -2.98 -14.77
C PHE A 175 -0.95 -3.82 -15.06
N THR A 176 -1.09 -5.14 -15.07
CA THR A 176 0.03 -6.07 -15.26
C THR A 176 0.14 -6.62 -16.68
N HIS A 177 -0.92 -6.54 -17.50
CA HIS A 177 -0.97 -7.16 -18.83
C HIS A 177 -1.33 -6.18 -19.95
N GLU A 178 -1.96 -5.03 -19.65
CA GLU A 178 -2.33 -4.04 -20.66
C GLU A 178 -1.37 -2.85 -20.57
N ALA A 179 -0.60 -2.58 -21.62
CA ALA A 179 0.30 -1.45 -21.68
C ALA A 179 -0.45 -0.12 -21.52
N SER A 180 0.12 0.79 -20.76
CA SER A 180 -0.43 2.13 -20.61
C SER A 180 -0.42 2.89 -21.93
N THR A 181 -1.47 3.65 -22.18
CA THR A 181 -1.57 4.60 -23.31
C THR A 181 -1.42 6.04 -22.85
N MET A 182 -1.19 6.26 -21.55
CA MET A 182 -1.11 7.61 -20.97
C MET A 182 0.28 8.20 -21.19
N PRO A 183 0.37 9.51 -21.52
CA PRO A 183 1.66 10.19 -21.60
C PRO A 183 2.49 10.01 -20.33
N GLY A 184 3.78 9.74 -20.50
CA GLY A 184 4.73 9.52 -19.42
C GLY A 184 4.78 8.09 -18.87
N SER A 185 3.83 7.23 -19.24
CA SER A 185 3.87 5.78 -18.94
C SER A 185 3.50 4.92 -20.13
N GLU A 186 3.47 5.51 -21.32
CA GLU A 186 3.09 4.83 -22.57
C GLU A 186 3.95 3.59 -22.81
N GLY A 187 3.31 2.47 -23.13
CA GLY A 187 3.97 1.19 -23.37
C GLY A 187 4.34 0.39 -22.12
N HIS A 188 4.24 0.97 -20.91
CA HIS A 188 4.60 0.31 -19.67
C HIS A 188 3.45 -0.51 -19.08
N VAL A 189 3.81 -1.61 -18.43
CA VAL A 189 2.97 -2.37 -17.50
C VAL A 189 3.58 -2.31 -16.10
N CYS A 190 2.87 -2.82 -15.11
CA CYS A 190 3.39 -2.99 -13.75
C CYS A 190 3.93 -4.42 -13.59
N GLU A 191 5.23 -4.59 -13.45
CA GLU A 191 5.91 -5.89 -13.31
C GLU A 191 5.80 -6.41 -11.86
N LEU A 192 4.56 -6.65 -11.43
CA LEU A 192 4.25 -6.96 -10.04
C LEU A 192 5.00 -8.18 -9.51
N ASP A 193 5.10 -9.26 -10.29
CA ASP A 193 5.71 -10.51 -9.83
C ASP A 193 7.18 -10.34 -9.46
N LEU A 194 7.94 -9.56 -10.26
CA LEU A 194 9.34 -9.24 -9.99
C LEU A 194 9.48 -8.39 -8.72
N MET A 195 8.59 -7.42 -8.54
CA MET A 195 8.59 -6.58 -7.34
C MET A 195 8.17 -7.33 -6.08
N LEU A 196 7.24 -8.29 -6.19
CA LEU A 196 6.83 -9.14 -5.06
C LEU A 196 7.96 -10.06 -4.61
N GLU A 197 8.74 -10.64 -5.52
CA GLU A 197 9.90 -11.46 -5.20
C GLU A 197 10.92 -10.66 -4.39
N GLU A 198 11.27 -9.44 -4.85
CA GLU A 198 12.15 -8.52 -4.14
C GLU A 198 11.59 -8.14 -2.75
N TYR A 199 10.31 -7.79 -2.70
CA TYR A 199 9.63 -7.38 -1.46
C TYR A 199 9.58 -8.49 -0.42
N TYR A 200 9.19 -9.70 -0.81
CA TYR A 200 9.14 -10.83 0.12
C TYR A 200 10.53 -11.20 0.63
N THR A 201 11.54 -11.14 -0.23
CA THR A 201 12.94 -11.35 0.17
C THR A 201 13.38 -10.32 1.21
N ASP A 202 13.12 -9.04 0.96
CA ASP A 202 13.51 -7.94 1.86
C ASP A 202 12.73 -7.97 3.19
N ARG A 203 11.45 -8.40 3.18
CA ARG A 203 10.62 -8.62 4.38
C ARG A 203 10.99 -9.89 5.16
N GLY A 204 11.68 -10.83 4.56
CA GLY A 204 11.86 -12.19 5.10
C GLY A 204 10.56 -12.99 5.12
N TRP A 205 9.64 -12.73 4.17
CA TRP A 205 8.37 -13.46 4.03
C TRP A 205 8.48 -14.58 3.00
N VAL A 206 7.62 -15.58 3.12
CA VAL A 206 7.50 -16.68 2.16
C VAL A 206 6.14 -16.58 1.47
N ASN A 207 6.14 -16.20 0.19
CA ASN A 207 4.93 -16.07 -0.63
C ASN A 207 3.81 -15.27 0.07
N GLY A 208 4.16 -14.15 0.68
CA GLY A 208 3.19 -13.29 1.39
C GLY A 208 2.78 -13.78 2.78
N VAL A 209 3.43 -14.81 3.30
CA VAL A 209 3.21 -15.31 4.68
C VAL A 209 4.39 -14.94 5.56
N VAL A 210 4.12 -14.38 6.74
CA VAL A 210 5.14 -14.09 7.75
C VAL A 210 5.56 -15.40 8.42
N PRO A 211 6.85 -15.82 8.31
CA PRO A 211 7.32 -17.04 8.95
C PRO A 211 7.37 -16.88 10.48
N GLU A 212 7.23 -17.99 11.19
CA GLU A 212 7.33 -18.02 12.67
C GLU A 212 8.68 -17.47 13.18
N ALA A 213 9.77 -17.75 12.47
CA ALA A 213 11.09 -17.21 12.81
C ALA A 213 11.12 -15.68 12.80
N LYS A 214 10.45 -15.04 11.80
CA LYS A 214 10.33 -13.57 11.72
C LYS A 214 9.45 -13.00 12.82
N LEU A 215 8.38 -13.69 13.19
CA LEU A 215 7.51 -13.30 14.31
C LEU A 215 8.26 -13.33 15.63
N LYS A 216 9.10 -14.35 15.87
CA LYS A 216 9.97 -14.45 17.06
C LYS A 216 11.06 -13.37 17.07
N GLU A 217 11.73 -13.13 15.92
CA GLU A 217 12.75 -12.07 15.77
C GLU A 217 12.20 -10.70 16.17
N LEU A 218 10.94 -10.44 15.80
CA LEU A 218 10.24 -9.19 16.09
C LEU A 218 9.49 -9.18 17.42
N GLU A 219 9.60 -10.24 18.20
CA GLU A 219 8.93 -10.36 19.51
C GLU A 219 7.41 -10.21 19.42
N ILE A 220 6.81 -10.77 18.35
CA ILE A 220 5.36 -10.78 18.13
C ILE A 220 4.71 -12.00 18.79
N ILE A 221 5.45 -13.12 18.86
CA ILE A 221 5.05 -14.36 19.52
C ILE A 221 6.20 -14.93 20.35
#